data_8e2a7f3fad7e0a34aab88aeaca428a05
#
_entry.id   8e2a7f3fad7e0a34aab88aeaca428a05
#
_cell.length_a   1.000
_cell.length_b   1.000
_cell.length_c   1.000
_cell.angle_alpha   90.00
_cell.angle_beta   90.00
_cell.angle_gamma   90.00
#
_symmetry.space_group_name_H-M   'P 1'
#
loop_
_entity.id
_entity.type
_entity.pdbx_description
1 polymer ?
#
loop_
_entity_poly.entity_id
_entity_poly.type
_entity_poly.pdbx_seq_one_letter_code
_entity_poly.pdbx_strand_id
1 'polypeptide(L)'
;MQRMQGLSRNKRIQEVGKETVRQTIESAVNLPHFDAPQNDNERLLNYQYDFLVNGSQEAWGNLWKLTEATTGRMLSHGCKLRNVHFSREEWEDKRAEAVMYLLRRYKTRPGYRIEADFPLHIWYAVKHVLDYKRKCDGLVDYVSGAELDAIIESQNEDL
;
A
#
# COMPACT_ATOMS: atom_id res chain seq x y z
N MET A 1 5.74 6.03 -38.18
CA MET A 1 6.74 5.83 -37.12
C MET A 1 7.74 6.96 -36.92
N GLN A 2 7.83 7.90 -37.79
CA GLN A 2 8.83 8.98 -37.71
C GLN A 2 8.48 10.15 -36.82
N ARG A 3 7.31 10.21 -36.20
CA ARG A 3 6.81 11.42 -35.51
C ARG A 3 6.88 11.41 -34.00
N MET A 4 7.39 10.36 -33.38
CA MET A 4 7.69 10.37 -31.96
C MET A 4 8.98 11.11 -31.61
N GLN A 5 9.76 11.50 -32.62
CA GLN A 5 11.07 12.17 -32.41
C GLN A 5 10.96 13.62 -31.95
N GLY A 6 9.78 14.23 -31.99
CA GLY A 6 9.58 15.62 -31.59
C GLY A 6 8.91 15.86 -30.24
N LEU A 7 8.49 14.80 -29.54
CA LEU A 7 7.88 14.96 -28.22
C LEU A 7 8.95 15.01 -27.13
N SER A 8 8.94 16.06 -26.31
CA SER A 8 9.81 16.14 -25.16
C SER A 8 9.54 14.96 -24.21
N ARG A 9 10.57 14.53 -23.47
CA ARG A 9 10.45 13.46 -22.47
C ARG A 9 9.27 13.70 -21.50
N ASN A 10 9.05 14.96 -21.13
CA ASN A 10 7.95 15.36 -20.23
C ASN A 10 6.57 15.12 -20.83
N LYS A 11 6.40 15.42 -22.13
CA LYS A 11 5.12 15.15 -22.82
C LYS A 11 4.80 13.66 -22.89
N ARG A 12 5.82 12.82 -23.14
CA ARG A 12 5.64 11.36 -23.15
C ARG A 12 5.23 10.83 -21.78
N ILE A 13 5.85 11.30 -20.73
CA ILE A 13 5.49 10.92 -19.34
C ILE A 13 4.08 11.35 -19.02
N GLN A 14 3.65 12.55 -19.43
CA GLN A 14 2.29 13.03 -19.21
C GLN A 14 1.25 12.20 -19.97
N GLU A 15 1.51 11.81 -21.20
CA GLU A 15 0.62 10.98 -22.00
C GLU A 15 0.48 9.57 -21.43
N VAL A 16 1.58 8.96 -21.02
CA VAL A 16 1.56 7.66 -20.34
C VAL A 16 0.78 7.74 -19.03
N GLY A 17 0.95 8.82 -18.27
CA GLY A 17 0.20 9.06 -17.03
C GLY A 17 -1.30 9.19 -17.26
N LYS A 18 -1.73 9.91 -18.30
CA LYS A 18 -3.15 10.06 -18.68
C LYS A 18 -3.76 8.73 -19.09
N GLU A 19 -3.06 7.94 -19.87
CA GLU A 19 -3.52 6.61 -20.29
C GLU A 19 -3.68 5.67 -19.09
N THR A 20 -2.74 5.67 -18.16
CA THR A 20 -2.82 4.88 -16.93
C THR A 20 -4.03 5.29 -16.08
N VAL A 21 -4.30 6.59 -15.94
CA VAL A 21 -5.47 7.10 -15.20
C VAL A 21 -6.77 6.64 -15.86
N ARG A 22 -6.87 6.75 -17.19
CA ARG A 22 -8.05 6.31 -17.93
C ARG A 22 -8.30 4.81 -17.74
N GLN A 23 -7.28 3.98 -17.89
CA GLN A 23 -7.37 2.54 -17.69
C GLN A 23 -7.77 2.19 -16.25
N THR A 24 -7.26 2.93 -15.28
CA THR A 24 -7.62 2.77 -13.88
C THR A 24 -9.11 3.06 -13.65
N ILE A 25 -9.64 4.15 -14.22
CA ILE A 25 -11.05 4.50 -14.11
C ILE A 25 -11.93 3.44 -14.79
N GLU A 26 -11.57 3.00 -16.00
CA GLU A 26 -12.28 1.94 -16.72
C GLU A 26 -12.34 0.64 -15.91
N SER A 27 -11.26 0.28 -15.23
CA SER A 27 -11.23 -0.87 -14.34
C SER A 27 -12.06 -0.64 -13.08
N ALA A 28 -12.08 0.57 -12.55
CA ALA A 28 -12.79 0.92 -11.33
C ALA A 28 -14.32 0.83 -11.47
N VAL A 29 -14.87 1.10 -12.65
CA VAL A 29 -16.33 0.99 -12.89
C VAL A 29 -16.85 -0.43 -12.74
N ASN A 30 -15.98 -1.44 -12.83
CA ASN A 30 -16.31 -2.85 -12.63
C ASN A 30 -16.19 -3.31 -11.17
N LEU A 31 -15.78 -2.43 -10.26
CA LEU A 31 -15.75 -2.74 -8.85
C LEU A 31 -17.17 -2.92 -8.30
N PRO A 32 -17.39 -3.90 -7.41
CA PRO A 32 -18.67 -4.01 -6.73
C PRO A 32 -18.90 -2.80 -5.84
N HIS A 33 -20.15 -2.34 -5.77
CA HIS A 33 -20.58 -1.29 -4.85
C HIS A 33 -21.67 -1.84 -3.93
N PHE A 34 -21.48 -1.71 -2.65
CA PHE A 34 -22.35 -2.29 -1.62
C PHE A 34 -23.24 -1.20 -1.03
N ASP A 35 -24.55 -1.41 -1.02
CA ASP A 35 -25.49 -0.46 -0.44
C ASP A 35 -25.35 -0.38 1.11
N ALA A 36 -25.04 -1.51 1.73
CA ALA A 36 -24.85 -1.59 3.18
C ALA A 36 -23.56 -2.40 3.48
N PRO A 37 -22.38 -1.77 3.42
CA PRO A 37 -21.13 -2.47 3.65
C PRO A 37 -21.09 -3.07 5.08
N GLN A 38 -20.74 -4.34 5.16
CA GLN A 38 -20.75 -5.13 6.39
C GLN A 38 -19.38 -5.21 7.07
N ASN A 39 -18.32 -4.94 6.32
CA ASN A 39 -16.95 -5.06 6.80
C ASN A 39 -16.02 -4.03 6.13
N ASP A 40 -14.78 -3.98 6.58
CA ASP A 40 -13.81 -3.02 6.08
C ASP A 40 -13.41 -3.26 4.63
N ASN A 41 -13.43 -4.50 4.16
CA ASN A 41 -13.19 -4.81 2.74
C ASN A 41 -14.25 -4.17 1.84
N GLU A 42 -15.52 -4.30 2.21
CA GLU A 42 -16.62 -3.72 1.46
C GLU A 42 -16.60 -2.19 1.53
N ARG A 43 -16.26 -1.61 2.68
CA ARG A 43 -16.08 -0.15 2.82
C ARG A 43 -14.94 0.35 1.96
N LEU A 44 -13.81 -0.35 1.97
CA LEU A 44 -12.66 0.00 1.14
C LEU A 44 -13.03 0.04 -0.34
N LEU A 45 -13.78 -0.95 -0.80
CA LEU A 45 -14.26 -1.04 -2.18
C LEU A 45 -15.18 0.13 -2.55
N ASN A 46 -16.13 0.44 -1.67
CA ASN A 46 -17.03 1.56 -1.87
C ASN A 46 -16.29 2.88 -1.95
N TYR A 47 -15.34 3.13 -1.05
CA TYR A 47 -14.53 4.35 -1.07
C TYR A 47 -13.67 4.42 -2.32
N GLN A 48 -13.10 3.31 -2.74
CA GLN A 48 -12.30 3.25 -3.95
C GLN A 48 -13.14 3.54 -5.20
N TYR A 49 -14.32 2.95 -5.30
CA TYR A 49 -15.27 3.24 -6.37
C TYR A 49 -15.67 4.72 -6.40
N ASP A 50 -16.13 5.23 -5.27
CA ASP A 50 -16.61 6.61 -5.17
C ASP A 50 -15.52 7.63 -5.47
N PHE A 51 -14.28 7.35 -5.08
CA PHE A 51 -13.14 8.21 -5.42
C PHE A 51 -12.76 8.12 -6.90
N LEU A 52 -12.58 6.92 -7.44
CA LEU A 52 -12.08 6.73 -8.80
C LEU A 52 -13.13 7.02 -9.87
N VAL A 53 -14.37 6.65 -9.64
CA VAL A 53 -15.46 6.81 -10.63
C VAL A 53 -16.16 8.15 -10.47
N ASN A 54 -16.50 8.53 -9.24
CA ASN A 54 -17.29 9.73 -8.94
C ASN A 54 -16.44 10.95 -8.56
N GLY A 55 -15.13 10.79 -8.38
CA GLY A 55 -14.24 11.87 -8.00
C GLY A 55 -14.46 12.38 -6.58
N SER A 56 -15.06 11.59 -5.70
CA SER A 56 -15.41 11.99 -4.34
C SER A 56 -14.16 12.16 -3.45
N GLN A 57 -13.87 13.38 -3.04
CA GLN A 57 -12.79 13.67 -2.10
C GLN A 57 -13.11 13.20 -0.69
N GLU A 58 -14.37 13.18 -0.32
CA GLU A 58 -14.84 12.61 0.95
C GLU A 58 -14.52 11.11 1.03
N ALA A 59 -14.81 10.38 -0.02
CA ALA A 59 -14.49 8.95 -0.12
C ALA A 59 -12.98 8.71 0.00
N TRP A 60 -12.17 9.53 -0.63
CA TRP A 60 -10.72 9.47 -0.50
C TRP A 60 -10.26 9.71 0.93
N GLY A 61 -10.80 10.70 1.60
CA GLY A 61 -10.51 10.98 3.00
C GLY A 61 -10.90 9.82 3.93
N ASN A 62 -12.05 9.20 3.69
CA ASN A 62 -12.52 8.04 4.45
C ASN A 62 -11.63 6.80 4.22
N LEU A 63 -11.22 6.58 2.99
CA LEU A 63 -10.29 5.51 2.63
C LEU A 63 -8.94 5.70 3.32
N TRP A 64 -8.44 6.92 3.35
CA TRP A 64 -7.21 7.26 4.05
C TRP A 64 -7.31 6.97 5.55
N LYS A 65 -8.36 7.45 6.20
CA LYS A 65 -8.58 7.25 7.65
C LYS A 65 -8.68 5.77 8.01
N LEU A 66 -9.42 5.00 7.22
CA LEU A 66 -9.55 3.56 7.43
C LEU A 66 -8.21 2.85 7.31
N THR A 67 -7.45 3.18 6.27
CA THR A 67 -6.13 2.61 6.00
C THR A 67 -5.14 2.97 7.11
N GLU A 68 -5.09 4.23 7.50
CA GLU A 68 -4.18 4.72 8.54
C GLU A 68 -4.44 4.05 9.89
N ALA A 69 -5.68 3.97 10.31
CA ALA A 69 -6.06 3.34 11.58
C ALA A 69 -5.66 1.87 11.64
N THR A 70 -5.96 1.12 10.60
CA THR A 70 -5.64 -0.30 10.53
C THR A 70 -4.13 -0.53 10.39
N THR A 71 -3.45 0.28 9.59
CA THR A 71 -1.99 0.23 9.44
C THR A 71 -1.27 0.48 10.77
N GLY A 72 -1.73 1.46 11.55
CA GLY A 72 -1.16 1.73 12.88
C GLY A 72 -1.24 0.54 13.81
N ARG A 73 -2.40 -0.11 13.89
CA ARG A 73 -2.58 -1.31 14.71
C ARG A 73 -1.69 -2.47 14.25
N MET A 74 -1.63 -2.70 12.95
CA MET A 74 -0.82 -3.76 12.36
C MET A 74 0.68 -3.50 12.53
N LEU A 75 1.12 -2.27 12.42
CA LEU A 75 2.51 -1.89 12.63
C LEU A 75 2.93 -2.14 14.07
N SER A 76 2.13 -1.74 15.05
CA SER A 76 2.40 -1.98 16.46
C SER A 76 2.47 -3.48 16.77
N HIS A 77 1.55 -4.25 16.19
CA HIS A 77 1.55 -5.71 16.31
C HIS A 77 2.81 -6.32 15.67
N GLY A 78 3.16 -5.89 14.47
CA GLY A 78 4.36 -6.36 13.77
C GLY A 78 5.65 -6.05 14.50
N CYS A 79 5.75 -4.87 15.14
CA CYS A 79 6.89 -4.52 15.97
C CYS A 79 7.05 -5.48 17.15
N LYS A 80 5.96 -5.83 17.82
CA LYS A 80 5.97 -6.81 18.92
C LYS A 80 6.40 -8.19 18.43
N LEU A 81 5.83 -8.66 17.34
CA LEU A 81 6.11 -9.96 16.78
C LEU A 81 7.58 -10.11 16.37
N ARG A 82 8.20 -9.07 15.87
CA ARG A 82 9.57 -9.09 15.36
C ARG A 82 10.59 -8.52 16.33
N ASN A 83 10.15 -8.16 17.53
CA ASN A 83 11.02 -7.53 18.54
C ASN A 83 11.77 -6.32 17.98
N VAL A 84 11.07 -5.50 17.23
CA VAL A 84 11.59 -4.24 16.67
C VAL A 84 11.07 -3.09 17.51
N HIS A 85 11.99 -2.21 17.92
CA HIS A 85 11.67 -1.03 18.69
C HIS A 85 11.91 0.22 17.86
N PHE A 86 10.83 0.98 17.64
CA PHE A 86 10.90 2.30 17.03
C PHE A 86 10.69 3.38 18.07
N SER A 87 11.38 4.50 17.93
CA SER A 87 10.95 5.74 18.58
C SER A 87 9.57 6.13 18.08
N ARG A 88 8.88 7.01 18.78
CA ARG A 88 7.57 7.51 18.33
C ARG A 88 7.64 8.12 16.93
N GLU A 89 8.66 8.92 16.67
CA GLU A 89 8.88 9.56 15.36
C GLU A 89 9.14 8.53 14.26
N GLU A 90 9.99 7.55 14.52
CA GLU A 90 10.25 6.46 13.58
C GLU A 90 8.99 5.65 13.29
N TRP A 91 8.20 5.36 14.31
CA TRP A 91 6.95 4.62 14.17
C TRP A 91 5.94 5.38 13.30
N GLU A 92 5.81 6.70 13.53
CA GLU A 92 4.94 7.56 12.73
C GLU A 92 5.39 7.62 11.27
N ASP A 93 6.69 7.72 11.02
CA ASP A 93 7.28 7.69 9.68
C ASP A 93 7.03 6.36 8.98
N LYS A 94 7.18 5.25 9.68
CA LYS A 94 6.94 3.92 9.14
C LYS A 94 5.47 3.67 8.84
N ARG A 95 4.58 4.13 9.70
CA ARG A 95 3.14 4.12 9.42
C ARG A 95 2.81 4.91 8.17
N ALA A 96 3.30 6.12 8.06
CA ALA A 96 3.08 6.97 6.89
C ALA A 96 3.60 6.32 5.60
N GLU A 97 4.77 5.69 5.65
CA GLU A 97 5.35 4.97 4.51
C GLU A 97 4.47 3.81 4.05
N ALA A 98 3.97 3.00 4.98
CA ALA A 98 3.07 1.90 4.68
C ALA A 98 1.73 2.39 4.12
N VAL A 99 1.16 3.43 4.72
CA VAL A 99 -0.08 4.07 4.25
C VAL A 99 0.08 4.60 2.83
N MET A 100 1.15 5.34 2.55
CA MET A 100 1.41 5.88 1.22
C MET A 100 1.60 4.77 0.17
N TYR A 101 2.24 3.68 0.54
CA TYR A 101 2.37 2.51 -0.34
C TYR A 101 1.00 1.96 -0.72
N LEU A 102 0.10 1.78 0.25
CA LEU A 102 -1.26 1.28 0.02
C LEU A 102 -2.09 2.26 -0.80
N LEU A 103 -2.05 3.55 -0.48
CA LEU A 103 -2.82 4.57 -1.19
C LEU A 103 -2.42 4.66 -2.67
N ARG A 104 -1.14 4.53 -2.98
CA ARG A 104 -0.68 4.46 -4.37
C ARG A 104 -1.26 3.24 -5.10
N ARG A 105 -1.32 2.10 -4.43
CA ARG A 105 -1.94 0.88 -4.97
C ARG A 105 -3.43 1.08 -5.23
N TYR A 106 -4.14 1.71 -4.32
CA TYR A 106 -5.55 1.99 -4.48
C TYR A 106 -5.86 2.89 -5.67
N LYS A 107 -4.99 3.85 -5.96
CA LYS A 107 -5.13 4.72 -7.14
C LYS A 107 -4.83 4.02 -8.46
N THR A 108 -3.88 3.11 -8.47
CA THR A 108 -3.37 2.52 -9.72
C THR A 108 -3.90 1.12 -10.00
N ARG A 109 -4.41 0.44 -8.98
CA ARG A 109 -4.91 -0.93 -9.11
C ARG A 109 -6.26 -1.09 -8.41
N PRO A 110 -7.35 -0.69 -9.07
CA PRO A 110 -8.69 -0.89 -8.54
C PRO A 110 -8.93 -2.36 -8.23
N GLY A 111 -9.53 -2.61 -7.09
CA GLY A 111 -9.77 -3.98 -6.66
C GLY A 111 -8.54 -4.74 -6.16
N TYR A 112 -7.40 -4.06 -5.98
CA TYR A 112 -6.18 -4.70 -5.52
C TYR A 112 -6.38 -5.41 -4.17
N ARG A 113 -6.17 -6.73 -4.17
CA ARG A 113 -6.25 -7.57 -2.97
C ARG A 113 -7.61 -7.64 -2.28
N ILE A 114 -8.68 -7.34 -2.98
CA ILE A 114 -10.04 -7.39 -2.42
C ILE A 114 -10.46 -8.79 -2.00
N GLU A 115 -9.93 -9.81 -2.69
CA GLU A 115 -10.13 -11.21 -2.35
C GLU A 115 -9.46 -11.60 -1.03
N ALA A 116 -8.48 -10.83 -0.60
CA ALA A 116 -7.82 -11.04 0.67
C ALA A 116 -8.54 -10.27 1.78
N ASP A 117 -8.56 -10.84 2.97
CA ASP A 117 -9.00 -10.15 4.17
C ASP A 117 -8.27 -8.81 4.31
N PHE A 118 -9.00 -7.75 4.63
CA PHE A 118 -8.45 -6.39 4.73
C PHE A 118 -7.25 -6.31 5.70
N PRO A 119 -7.28 -6.89 6.90
CA PRO A 119 -6.11 -6.92 7.76
C PRO A 119 -4.89 -7.61 7.14
N LEU A 120 -5.08 -8.69 6.41
CA LEU A 120 -3.99 -9.37 5.73
C LEU A 120 -3.38 -8.50 4.63
N HIS A 121 -4.21 -7.78 3.89
CA HIS A 121 -3.79 -6.81 2.90
C HIS A 121 -2.90 -5.71 3.49
N ILE A 122 -3.32 -5.16 4.62
CA ILE A 122 -2.52 -4.16 5.36
C ILE A 122 -1.23 -4.78 5.89
N TRP A 123 -1.28 -6.02 6.37
CA TRP A 123 -0.12 -6.73 6.88
C TRP A 123 1.02 -6.83 5.87
N TYR A 124 0.73 -7.06 4.61
CA TYR A 124 1.77 -7.10 3.57
C TYR A 124 2.51 -5.78 3.42
N ALA A 125 1.82 -4.65 3.52
CA ALA A 125 2.46 -3.33 3.48
C ALA A 125 3.33 -3.09 4.71
N VAL A 126 2.82 -3.43 5.88
CA VAL A 126 3.56 -3.33 7.15
C VAL A 126 4.79 -4.21 7.13
N LYS A 127 4.66 -5.44 6.68
CA LYS A 127 5.78 -6.38 6.53
C LYS A 127 6.87 -5.80 5.62
N HIS A 128 6.50 -5.22 4.50
CA HIS A 128 7.42 -4.59 3.57
C HIS A 128 8.25 -3.50 4.24
N VAL A 129 7.61 -2.63 5.02
CA VAL A 129 8.28 -1.54 5.74
C VAL A 129 9.21 -2.07 6.83
N LEU A 130 8.80 -3.10 7.56
CA LEU A 130 9.62 -3.74 8.59
C LEU A 130 10.83 -4.45 7.98
N ASP A 131 10.64 -5.17 6.89
CA ASP A 131 11.72 -5.89 6.20
C ASP A 131 12.72 -4.91 5.58
N TYR A 132 12.26 -3.79 5.05
CA TYR A 132 13.12 -2.74 4.52
C TYR A 132 14.01 -2.13 5.61
N LYS A 133 13.47 -1.83 6.79
CA LYS A 133 14.28 -1.36 7.91
C LYS A 133 15.38 -2.36 8.27
N ARG A 134 15.05 -3.64 8.33
CA ARG A 134 16.04 -4.68 8.62
C ARG A 134 17.15 -4.73 7.58
N LYS A 135 16.82 -4.62 6.32
CA LYS A 135 17.82 -4.53 5.25
C LYS A 135 18.72 -3.33 5.42
N CYS A 136 18.17 -2.17 5.79
CA CYS A 136 18.98 -0.97 6.04
C CYS A 136 19.85 -1.11 7.26
N ASP A 137 19.35 -1.66 8.35
CA ASP A 137 20.13 -1.91 9.57
C ASP A 137 21.21 -2.98 9.34
N GLY A 138 20.92 -3.99 8.51
CA GLY A 138 21.85 -5.04 8.12
C GLY A 138 22.92 -4.62 7.10
N LEU A 139 22.77 -3.44 6.48
CA LEU A 139 23.76 -2.90 5.54
C LEU A 139 25.11 -2.58 6.20
N VAL A 140 25.11 -2.40 7.51
CA VAL A 140 26.34 -2.18 8.28
C VAL A 140 27.13 -3.49 8.38
N ASP A 141 26.46 -4.66 8.39
CA ASP A 141 27.06 -5.99 8.54
C ASP A 141 26.73 -6.87 7.34
N TYR A 142 26.92 -6.47 6.18
CA TYR A 142 26.71 -7.14 4.89
C TYR A 142 26.18 -8.58 5.00
N VAL A 143 24.87 -8.74 5.20
CA VAL A 143 24.21 -10.05 5.30
C VAL A 143 23.65 -10.43 3.94
N SER A 144 23.90 -11.66 3.47
CA SER A 144 23.31 -12.16 2.23
C SER A 144 21.78 -12.21 2.33
N GLY A 145 21.06 -12.17 1.20
CA GLY A 145 19.61 -12.29 1.19
C GLY A 145 19.12 -13.55 1.89
N ALA A 146 19.81 -14.68 1.74
CA ALA A 146 19.47 -15.94 2.41
C ALA A 146 19.68 -15.87 3.93
N GLU A 147 20.74 -15.22 4.39
CA GLU A 147 20.98 -15.02 5.81
C GLU A 147 19.94 -14.09 6.43
N LEU A 148 19.55 -13.04 5.72
CA LEU A 148 18.51 -12.12 6.15
C LEU A 148 17.16 -12.84 6.28
N ASP A 149 16.79 -13.66 5.32
CA ASP A 149 15.58 -14.47 5.36
C ASP A 149 15.59 -15.45 6.53
N ALA A 150 16.73 -16.09 6.81
CA ALA A 150 16.90 -16.97 7.96
C ALA A 150 16.73 -16.22 9.29
N ILE A 151 17.24 -14.99 9.39
CA ILE A 151 17.06 -14.13 10.58
C ILE A 151 15.59 -13.77 10.78
N ILE A 152 14.90 -13.42 9.70
CA ILE A 152 13.47 -13.09 9.72
C ILE A 152 12.64 -14.31 10.16
N GLU A 153 12.90 -15.48 9.58
CA GLU A 153 12.24 -16.74 9.94
C GLU A 153 12.48 -17.12 11.40
N SER A 154 13.70 -17.03 11.86
CA SER A 154 14.07 -17.28 13.27
C SER A 154 13.28 -16.40 14.24
N GLN A 155 13.04 -15.15 13.89
CA GLN A 155 12.26 -14.23 14.72
C GLN A 155 10.75 -14.47 14.63
N ASN A 156 10.26 -15.02 13.54
CA ASN A 156 8.86 -15.44 13.40
C ASN A 156 8.57 -16.72 14.18
N GLU A 157 9.55 -17.59 14.39
CA GLU A 157 9.44 -18.82 15.20
C GLU A 157 9.36 -18.54 16.70
N ASP A 158 9.90 -17.44 17.18
CA ASP A 158 9.86 -17.01 18.59
C ASP A 158 8.50 -16.42 19.00
N LEU A 159 7.50 -16.58 18.18
CA LEU A 159 6.13 -16.15 18.38
C LEU A 159 5.25 -17.35 18.70
#